data_9ca203e6f29f19ecab4a88bef71e40fa
#
_entry.id   9ca203e6f29f19ecab4a88bef71e40fa
#
_cell.length_a   1.000
_cell.length_b   1.000
_cell.length_c   1.000
_cell.angle_alpha   90.00
_cell.angle_beta   90.00
_cell.angle_gamma   90.00
#
_symmetry.space_group_name_H-M   'P 1'
#
loop_
_entity.id
_entity.type
_entity.pdbx_description
1 polymer ?
#
loop_
_entity_poly.entity_id
_entity_poly.type
_entity_poly.pdbx_seq_one_letter_code
_entity_poly.pdbx_strand_id
1 'polypeptide(L)'
;YYKRIEAVQFTMSHDDGKIINDLEKSDVILVGVSRTSKTPTSIYLANRGYKVANVPIIQNKEIPKYLIDSSKKTFVVGLVCDSNRLLDVRRNRIQSMHEERPNSYTNEKEVINELDNSKKIFKKYNWPVIDVTRKSVEETAASIIKTLDILNSR
;
A
#
# COMPACT_ATOMS: atom_id res chain seq x y z
N TYR A 1 23.37 -9.52 -1.19
CA TYR A 1 22.82 -10.26 -2.35
C TYR A 1 21.70 -11.22 -1.94
N TYR A 2 21.97 -12.12 -1.02
CA TYR A 2 20.94 -13.07 -0.55
C TYR A 2 19.78 -12.38 0.15
N LYS A 3 20.05 -11.34 0.91
CA LYS A 3 19.03 -10.56 1.58
C LYS A 3 18.06 -9.92 0.59
N ARG A 4 18.57 -9.44 -0.54
CA ARG A 4 17.74 -8.85 -1.61
C ARG A 4 16.86 -9.90 -2.28
N ILE A 5 17.40 -11.08 -2.58
CA ILE A 5 16.63 -12.19 -3.17
C ILE A 5 15.50 -12.60 -2.23
N GLU A 6 15.80 -12.78 -0.95
CA GLU A 6 14.81 -13.14 0.06
C GLU A 6 13.71 -12.09 0.17
N ALA A 7 14.09 -10.80 0.15
CA ALA A 7 13.13 -9.71 0.22
C ALA A 7 12.22 -9.68 -1.00
N VAL A 8 12.74 -9.89 -2.21
CA VAL A 8 11.96 -9.92 -3.44
C VAL A 8 10.98 -11.09 -3.42
N GLN A 9 11.43 -12.27 -3.03
CA GLN A 9 10.55 -13.45 -2.92
C GLN A 9 9.43 -13.23 -1.91
N PHE A 10 9.75 -12.70 -0.75
CA PHE A 10 8.76 -12.39 0.28
C PHE A 10 7.73 -11.39 -0.25
N THR A 11 8.20 -10.30 -0.85
CA THR A 11 7.34 -9.22 -1.35
C THR A 11 6.40 -9.73 -2.44
N MET A 12 6.89 -10.53 -3.38
CA MET A 12 6.04 -11.09 -4.43
C MET A 12 4.97 -12.02 -3.86
N SER A 13 5.30 -12.78 -2.82
CA SER A 13 4.34 -13.68 -2.17
C SER A 13 3.26 -12.94 -1.39
N HIS A 14 3.57 -11.76 -0.89
CA HIS A 14 2.66 -10.97 -0.04
C HIS A 14 2.07 -9.77 -0.77
N ASP A 15 2.09 -9.79 -2.11
CA ASP A 15 1.54 -8.70 -2.91
C ASP A 15 0.01 -8.75 -2.93
N ASP A 16 -0.60 -7.59 -2.69
CA ASP A 16 -2.03 -7.34 -2.79
C ASP A 16 -2.90 -8.33 -1.99
N GLY A 17 -2.41 -8.73 -0.82
CA GLY A 17 -3.15 -9.61 0.09
C GLY A 17 -3.15 -11.08 -0.28
N LYS A 18 -2.31 -11.52 -1.21
CA LYS A 18 -2.24 -12.93 -1.65
C LYS A 18 -1.94 -13.90 -0.52
N ILE A 19 -0.99 -13.53 0.35
CA ILE A 19 -0.66 -14.32 1.54
C ILE A 19 -0.88 -13.44 2.76
N ILE A 20 -1.65 -13.93 3.71
CA ILE A 20 -1.99 -13.21 4.93
C ILE A 20 -1.16 -13.67 6.13
N ASN A 21 -0.44 -14.79 5.97
CA ASN A 21 0.42 -15.32 7.03
C ASN A 21 1.75 -14.59 7.06
N ASP A 22 2.35 -14.52 8.23
CA ASP A 22 3.70 -13.98 8.41
C ASP A 22 3.86 -12.49 8.05
N LEU A 23 2.79 -11.71 8.12
CA LEU A 23 2.88 -10.26 7.89
C LEU A 23 3.84 -9.60 8.88
N GLU A 24 3.93 -10.12 10.09
CA GLU A 24 4.85 -9.61 11.12
C GLU A 24 6.32 -9.82 10.77
N LYS A 25 6.63 -10.66 9.78
CA LYS A 25 8.00 -10.85 9.29
C LYS A 25 8.40 -9.80 8.25
N SER A 26 7.46 -9.00 7.78
CA SER A 26 7.77 -7.90 6.86
C SER A 26 8.44 -6.75 7.60
N ASP A 27 9.25 -5.98 6.89
CA ASP A 27 9.84 -4.75 7.41
C ASP A 27 8.83 -3.61 7.42
N VAL A 28 7.93 -3.61 6.44
CA VAL A 28 6.87 -2.62 6.31
C VAL A 28 5.67 -3.23 5.60
N ILE A 29 4.47 -2.79 6.00
CA ILE A 29 3.22 -3.16 5.35
C ILE A 29 2.64 -1.89 4.70
N LEU A 30 2.40 -1.93 3.40
CA LEU A 30 1.77 -0.84 2.67
C LEU A 30 0.27 -1.08 2.59
N VAL A 31 -0.53 -0.09 2.94
CA VAL A 31 -1.99 -0.19 2.96
C VAL A 31 -2.57 0.97 2.16
N GLY A 32 -3.57 0.69 1.36
CA GLY A 32 -4.24 1.74 0.60
C GLY A 32 -5.25 1.18 -0.37
N VAL A 33 -6.06 2.05 -0.94
CA VAL A 33 -7.03 1.65 -1.96
C VAL A 33 -6.31 1.26 -3.25
N SER A 34 -7.02 0.60 -4.16
CA SER A 34 -6.46 0.15 -5.43
C SER A 34 -5.82 1.29 -6.23
N ARG A 35 -4.66 1.05 -6.79
CA ARG A 35 -3.91 1.97 -7.68
C ARG A 35 -3.31 3.18 -6.96
N THR A 36 -2.86 3.00 -5.74
CA THR A 36 -2.10 4.02 -5.02
C THR A 36 -0.60 3.69 -4.98
N SER A 37 -0.10 3.00 -6.01
CA SER A 37 1.33 2.67 -6.20
C SER A 37 1.90 1.71 -5.17
N LYS A 38 1.06 0.90 -4.52
CA LYS A 38 1.54 -0.08 -3.52
C LYS A 38 2.49 -1.10 -4.12
N THR A 39 2.08 -1.75 -5.21
CA THR A 39 2.90 -2.80 -5.85
C THR A 39 4.22 -2.27 -6.38
N PRO A 40 4.27 -1.19 -7.20
CA PRO A 40 5.55 -0.66 -7.66
C PRO A 40 6.47 -0.24 -6.52
N THR A 41 5.93 0.40 -5.49
CA THR A 41 6.70 0.85 -4.33
C THR A 41 7.26 -0.35 -3.56
N SER A 42 6.46 -1.40 -3.38
CA SER A 42 6.91 -2.59 -2.66
C SER A 42 8.03 -3.31 -3.42
N ILE A 43 7.95 -3.39 -4.74
CA ILE A 43 9.00 -4.00 -5.55
C ILE A 43 10.29 -3.19 -5.46
N TYR A 44 10.19 -1.87 -5.53
CA TYR A 44 11.35 -1.00 -5.40
C TYR A 44 12.06 -1.20 -4.05
N LEU A 45 11.29 -1.24 -2.97
CA LEU A 45 11.82 -1.48 -1.62
C LEU A 45 12.45 -2.87 -1.50
N ALA A 46 11.83 -3.87 -2.10
CA ALA A 46 12.35 -5.24 -2.07
C ALA A 46 13.71 -5.33 -2.75
N ASN A 47 13.91 -4.61 -3.84
CA ASN A 47 15.21 -4.54 -4.52
C ASN A 47 16.29 -3.87 -3.67
N ARG A 48 15.89 -3.18 -2.62
CA ARG A 48 16.78 -2.58 -1.62
C ARG A 48 16.95 -3.47 -0.38
N GLY A 49 16.39 -4.68 -0.39
CA GLY A 49 16.51 -5.64 0.69
C GLY A 49 15.44 -5.58 1.77
N TYR A 50 14.37 -4.81 1.56
CA TYR A 50 13.27 -4.70 2.52
C TYR A 50 12.15 -5.69 2.17
N LYS A 51 11.68 -6.42 3.17
CA LYS A 51 10.51 -7.31 3.02
C LYS A 51 9.24 -6.47 3.16
N VAL A 52 8.43 -6.45 2.12
CA VAL A 52 7.25 -5.59 2.06
C VAL A 52 6.01 -6.43 1.77
N ALA A 53 4.99 -6.26 2.60
CA ALA A 53 3.67 -6.77 2.29
C ALA A 53 2.78 -5.60 1.88
N ASN A 54 1.85 -5.81 0.97
CA ASN A 54 0.86 -4.80 0.67
C ASN A 54 -0.55 -5.37 0.81
N VAL A 55 -1.43 -4.60 1.43
CA VAL A 55 -2.80 -5.01 1.73
C VAL A 55 -3.75 -3.94 1.19
N PRO A 56 -4.67 -4.30 0.29
CA PRO A 56 -5.62 -3.34 -0.23
C PRO A 56 -6.72 -3.04 0.79
N ILE A 57 -7.18 -1.79 0.79
CA ILE A 57 -8.40 -1.42 1.52
C ILE A 57 -9.56 -1.55 0.53
N ILE A 58 -10.55 -2.34 0.90
CA ILE A 58 -11.72 -2.57 0.07
C ILE A 58 -12.89 -1.79 0.67
N GLN A 59 -13.57 -1.02 -0.18
CA GLN A 59 -14.73 -0.24 0.25
C GLN A 59 -15.83 -1.14 0.80
N ASN A 60 -16.48 -0.67 1.86
CA ASN A 60 -17.56 -1.39 2.56
C ASN A 60 -17.14 -2.68 3.24
N LYS A 61 -15.81 -2.88 3.41
CA LYS A 61 -15.28 -4.01 4.19
C LYS A 61 -14.44 -3.49 5.32
N GLU A 62 -14.49 -4.19 6.44
CA GLU A 62 -13.67 -3.86 7.59
C GLU A 62 -12.21 -4.25 7.34
N ILE A 63 -11.30 -3.58 8.05
CA ILE A 63 -9.89 -3.95 8.03
C ILE A 63 -9.73 -5.36 8.60
N PRO A 64 -9.03 -6.25 7.91
CA PRO A 64 -8.82 -7.61 8.42
C PRO A 64 -8.13 -7.61 9.79
N LYS A 65 -8.58 -8.47 10.67
CA LYS A 65 -7.99 -8.60 12.00
C LYS A 65 -6.51 -8.94 11.95
N TYR A 66 -6.10 -9.76 10.99
CA TYR A 66 -4.67 -10.12 10.86
C TYR A 66 -3.79 -8.89 10.60
N LEU A 67 -4.30 -7.91 9.87
CA LEU A 67 -3.57 -6.66 9.63
C LEU A 67 -3.46 -5.84 10.92
N ILE A 68 -4.55 -5.72 11.66
CA ILE A 68 -4.56 -4.98 12.93
C ILE A 68 -3.59 -5.62 13.92
N ASP A 69 -3.59 -6.94 14.02
CA ASP A 69 -2.70 -7.67 14.93
C ASP A 69 -1.23 -7.50 14.50
N SER A 70 -0.96 -7.58 13.21
CA SER A 70 0.40 -7.40 12.69
C SER A 70 0.91 -5.98 12.86
N SER A 71 0.02 -4.98 12.82
CA SER A 71 0.40 -3.56 12.96
C SER A 71 1.00 -3.24 14.33
N LYS A 72 0.76 -4.09 15.33
CA LYS A 72 1.35 -3.93 16.65
C LYS A 72 2.84 -4.28 16.70
N LYS A 73 3.31 -5.08 15.74
CA LYS A 73 4.69 -5.59 15.69
C LYS A 73 5.45 -5.07 14.48
N THR A 74 4.75 -4.65 13.42
CA THR A 74 5.34 -4.27 12.15
C THR A 74 4.91 -2.86 11.78
N PHE A 75 5.82 -2.11 11.16
CA PHE A 75 5.54 -0.76 10.70
C PHE A 75 4.54 -0.78 9.54
N VAL A 76 3.45 -0.04 9.67
CA VAL A 76 2.41 0.06 8.63
C VAL A 76 2.36 1.49 8.11
N VAL A 77 2.32 1.64 6.79
CA VAL A 77 2.23 2.94 6.11
C VAL A 77 0.99 2.95 5.23
N GLY A 78 0.17 3.99 5.38
CA GLY A 78 -0.96 4.22 4.49
C GLY A 78 -0.54 5.08 3.30
N LEU A 79 -0.98 4.69 2.10
CA LEU A 79 -0.76 5.48 0.88
C LEU A 79 -2.08 6.09 0.45
N VAL A 80 -2.04 7.39 0.16
CA VAL A 80 -3.22 8.13 -0.34
C VAL A 80 -2.81 8.97 -1.54
N CYS A 81 -3.79 9.34 -2.35
CA CYS A 81 -3.57 10.25 -3.45
C CYS A 81 -4.82 11.10 -3.70
N ASP A 82 -4.66 12.11 -4.55
CA ASP A 82 -5.78 12.95 -5.00
C ASP A 82 -6.80 12.12 -5.77
N SER A 83 -8.10 12.39 -5.55
CA SER A 83 -9.19 11.65 -6.18
C SER A 83 -9.18 11.75 -7.71
N ASN A 84 -8.87 12.91 -8.25
CA ASN A 84 -8.79 13.09 -9.70
C ASN A 84 -7.67 12.24 -10.31
N ARG A 85 -6.52 12.21 -9.65
CA ARG A 85 -5.39 11.40 -10.08
C ARG A 85 -5.75 9.91 -10.05
N LEU A 86 -6.39 9.48 -8.99
CA LEU A 86 -6.80 8.08 -8.84
C LEU A 86 -7.81 7.67 -9.91
N LEU A 87 -8.78 8.55 -10.21
CA LEU A 87 -9.74 8.33 -11.30
C LEU A 87 -9.05 8.14 -12.63
N ASP A 88 -8.10 9.03 -12.95
CA ASP A 88 -7.37 8.94 -14.22
C ASP A 88 -6.59 7.64 -14.34
N VAL A 89 -5.89 7.26 -13.28
CA VAL A 89 -5.12 6.01 -13.24
C VAL A 89 -6.03 4.80 -13.43
N ARG A 90 -7.17 4.77 -12.74
CA ARG A 90 -8.13 3.66 -12.84
C ARG A 90 -8.77 3.58 -14.22
N ARG A 91 -9.15 4.72 -14.81
CA ARG A 91 -9.72 4.76 -16.16
C ARG A 91 -8.71 4.27 -17.19
N ASN A 92 -7.48 4.75 -17.12
CA ASN A 92 -6.41 4.31 -18.02
C ASN A 92 -6.14 2.81 -17.89
N ARG A 93 -6.18 2.28 -16.67
CA ARG A 93 -5.97 0.84 -16.41
C ARG A 93 -7.08 0.01 -17.08
N ILE A 94 -8.33 0.42 -16.96
CA ILE A 94 -9.45 -0.27 -17.58
C ILE A 94 -9.32 -0.27 -19.10
N GLN A 95 -8.99 0.88 -19.69
CA GLN A 95 -8.85 1.02 -21.14
C GLN A 95 -7.69 0.16 -21.67
N SER A 96 -6.53 0.23 -21.04
CA SER A 96 -5.33 -0.45 -21.53
C SER A 96 -5.36 -1.96 -21.32
N MET A 97 -6.04 -2.43 -20.27
CA MET A 97 -6.09 -3.86 -19.94
C MET A 97 -7.41 -4.52 -20.32
N HIS A 98 -8.35 -3.78 -20.88
CA HIS A 98 -9.71 -4.25 -21.19
C HIS A 98 -10.38 -4.96 -20.01
N GLU A 99 -10.09 -4.49 -18.79
CA GLU A 99 -10.68 -5.06 -17.58
C GLU A 99 -12.12 -4.57 -17.40
N GLU A 100 -12.96 -5.47 -16.90
CA GLU A 100 -14.29 -5.10 -16.43
C GLU A 100 -14.24 -4.88 -14.93
N ARG A 101 -14.77 -3.74 -14.49
CA ARG A 101 -14.83 -3.38 -13.08
C ARG A 101 -16.22 -2.79 -12.76
N PRO A 102 -16.68 -2.89 -11.52
CA PRO A 102 -17.90 -2.20 -11.12
C PRO A 102 -17.84 -0.71 -11.42
N ASN A 103 -18.97 -0.10 -11.74
CA ASN A 103 -19.04 1.33 -12.01
C ASN A 103 -18.50 2.18 -10.85
N SER A 104 -18.63 1.69 -9.60
CA SER A 104 -18.09 2.35 -8.42
C SER A 104 -16.57 2.57 -8.50
N TYR A 105 -15.84 1.71 -9.23
CA TYR A 105 -14.39 1.78 -9.36
C TYR A 105 -13.92 3.09 -9.99
N THR A 106 -14.69 3.64 -10.94
CA THR A 106 -14.39 4.90 -11.62
C THR A 106 -15.42 5.99 -11.37
N ASN A 107 -16.32 5.81 -10.41
CA ASN A 107 -17.29 6.84 -10.03
C ASN A 107 -16.62 7.83 -9.09
N GLU A 108 -16.66 9.12 -9.43
CA GLU A 108 -15.96 10.16 -8.66
C GLU A 108 -16.37 10.18 -7.18
N LYS A 109 -17.67 10.12 -6.90
CA LYS A 109 -18.15 10.15 -5.50
C LYS A 109 -17.67 8.94 -4.73
N GLU A 110 -17.71 7.77 -5.35
CA GLU A 110 -17.26 6.52 -4.72
C GLU A 110 -15.75 6.54 -4.46
N VAL A 111 -14.95 7.06 -5.40
CA VAL A 111 -13.51 7.20 -5.24
C VAL A 111 -13.18 8.15 -4.08
N ILE A 112 -13.88 9.28 -3.99
CA ILE A 112 -13.70 10.21 -2.88
C ILE A 112 -14.04 9.52 -1.56
N ASN A 113 -15.15 8.76 -1.51
CA ASN A 113 -15.55 8.03 -0.32
C ASN A 113 -14.53 6.97 0.09
N GLU A 114 -13.97 6.24 -0.88
CA GLU A 114 -12.90 5.26 -0.62
C GLU A 114 -11.68 5.92 0.02
N LEU A 115 -11.23 7.04 -0.56
CA LEU A 115 -10.06 7.76 -0.05
C LEU A 115 -10.31 8.34 1.34
N ASP A 116 -11.48 8.93 1.55
CA ASP A 116 -11.83 9.47 2.86
C ASP A 116 -11.91 8.37 3.92
N ASN A 117 -12.50 7.23 3.56
CA ASN A 117 -12.56 6.08 4.45
C ASN A 117 -11.18 5.57 4.81
N SER A 118 -10.27 5.49 3.81
CA SER A 118 -8.90 5.04 4.07
C SER A 118 -8.17 5.99 5.03
N LYS A 119 -8.34 7.30 4.86
CA LYS A 119 -7.73 8.29 5.75
C LYS A 119 -8.25 8.15 7.18
N LYS A 120 -9.55 7.88 7.35
CA LYS A 120 -10.14 7.65 8.68
C LYS A 120 -9.55 6.40 9.34
N ILE A 121 -9.35 5.34 8.57
CA ILE A 121 -8.74 4.10 9.07
C ILE A 121 -7.30 4.36 9.52
N PHE A 122 -6.51 5.04 8.71
CA PHE A 122 -5.12 5.35 9.05
C PHE A 122 -5.03 6.18 10.33
N LYS A 123 -5.91 7.14 10.50
CA LYS A 123 -5.98 7.96 11.69
C LYS A 123 -6.39 7.14 12.93
N LYS A 124 -7.36 6.25 12.76
CA LYS A 124 -7.86 5.41 13.85
C LYS A 124 -6.76 4.53 14.44
N TYR A 125 -5.90 3.98 13.59
CA TYR A 125 -4.81 3.08 14.03
C TYR A 125 -3.47 3.79 14.16
N ASN A 126 -3.42 5.11 13.99
CA ASN A 126 -2.19 5.91 14.07
C ASN A 126 -1.12 5.45 13.07
N TRP A 127 -1.51 5.01 11.90
CA TRP A 127 -0.57 4.65 10.85
C TRP A 127 -0.11 5.90 10.11
N PRO A 128 1.21 6.08 9.88
CA PRO A 128 1.70 7.18 9.07
C PRO A 128 1.12 7.13 7.66
N VAL A 129 0.90 8.30 7.06
CA VAL A 129 0.30 8.42 5.73
C VAL A 129 1.25 9.16 4.80
N ILE A 130 1.40 8.66 3.59
CA ILE A 130 2.17 9.32 2.53
C ILE A 130 1.23 9.63 1.37
N ASP A 131 1.19 10.89 0.95
CA ASP A 131 0.45 11.31 -0.23
C ASP A 131 1.35 11.11 -1.45
N VAL A 132 0.94 10.21 -2.36
CA VAL A 132 1.74 9.84 -3.52
C VAL A 132 1.36 10.61 -4.79
N THR A 133 0.44 11.57 -4.71
CA THR A 133 -0.11 12.29 -5.87
C THR A 133 0.97 12.87 -6.78
N ARG A 134 1.99 13.49 -6.19
CA ARG A 134 3.08 14.14 -6.94
C ARG A 134 4.44 13.53 -6.65
N LYS A 135 4.45 12.28 -6.23
CA LYS A 135 5.69 11.57 -5.91
C LYS A 135 5.91 10.43 -6.87
N SER A 136 7.17 10.26 -7.26
CA SER A 136 7.58 9.05 -7.97
C SER A 136 7.63 7.87 -6.98
N VAL A 137 7.73 6.66 -7.53
CA VAL A 137 7.92 5.46 -6.73
C VAL A 137 9.19 5.59 -5.88
N GLU A 138 10.27 6.11 -6.45
CA GLU A 138 11.54 6.32 -5.77
C GLU A 138 11.42 7.28 -4.60
N GLU A 139 10.70 8.39 -4.78
CA GLU A 139 10.47 9.37 -3.73
C GLU A 139 9.64 8.80 -2.59
N THR A 140 8.60 8.04 -2.92
CA THR A 140 7.75 7.37 -1.94
C THR A 140 8.56 6.36 -1.14
N ALA A 141 9.36 5.54 -1.83
CA ALA A 141 10.22 4.55 -1.19
C ALA A 141 11.26 5.21 -0.29
N ALA A 142 11.88 6.31 -0.74
CA ALA A 142 12.85 7.05 0.06
C ALA A 142 12.23 7.56 1.36
N SER A 143 11.00 8.06 1.32
CA SER A 143 10.28 8.51 2.51
C SER A 143 10.06 7.36 3.49
N ILE A 144 9.70 6.19 2.98
CA ILE A 144 9.48 5.00 3.81
C ILE A 144 10.79 4.53 4.45
N ILE A 145 11.87 4.46 3.68
CA ILE A 145 13.20 4.05 4.17
C ILE A 145 13.66 5.00 5.27
N LYS A 146 13.51 6.29 5.07
CA LYS A 146 13.89 7.29 6.07
C LYS A 146 13.15 7.07 7.39
N THR A 147 11.85 6.79 7.31
CA THR A 147 11.04 6.52 8.51
C THR A 147 11.47 5.23 9.20
N LEU A 148 11.74 4.17 8.42
CA LEU A 148 12.22 2.90 8.97
C LEU A 148 13.57 3.06 9.66
N ASP A 149 14.48 3.81 9.07
CA ASP A 149 15.81 4.04 9.66
C ASP A 149 15.71 4.80 10.98
N ILE A 150 14.81 5.79 11.07
CA ILE A 150 14.55 6.51 12.31
C ILE A 150 14.01 5.57 13.38
N LEU A 151 13.06 4.71 13.03
CA LEU A 151 12.48 3.75 13.98
C LEU A 151 13.50 2.72 14.45
N ASN A 152 14.34 2.23 13.55
CA ASN A 152 15.34 1.20 13.88
C ASN A 152 16.52 1.75 14.68
N SER A 153 16.72 3.06 14.69
CA SER A 153 17.79 3.71 15.45
C SER A 153 17.40 4.03 16.90
N ARG A 154 16.15 3.75 17.28
CA ARG A 154 15.64 4.00 18.64
C ARG A 154 15.83 2.83 19.57
#